data_bca3d1cede0c06de90b450a234abafb9
#
_entry.id   bca3d1cede0c06de90b450a234abafb9
#
_cell.length_a   1.000
_cell.length_b   1.000
_cell.length_c   1.000
_cell.angle_alpha   90.00
_cell.angle_beta   90.00
_cell.angle_gamma   90.00
#
_symmetry.space_group_name_H-M   'P 1'
#
loop_
_entity.id
_entity.type
_entity.pdbx_description
1 polymer ?
#
loop_
_entity_poly.entity_id
_entity_poly.type
_entity_poly.pdbx_seq_one_letter_code
_entity_poly.pdbx_strand_id
1 'polypeptide(L)'
;MSELERVKTNVEELKTGMHVSALDRPWSQTSFPLQGFLIRSKRELQALSSVCQYVYVDVTKSRFSDEDGAEKLFKSSTNGSSKSGPSKDSVRKSSKPLSVNRERYKSITTLPKQNDLNKAASSLARITKSLKSIHNDIRAGATLDEHTLNATSDVLVDAVVKTPTAAFWAALLQKHHDGIYNHGLRAATWGLICGRHMGLESVELKRLAQGILLKDVYRLSEDKTVSNSSEAVLTSVELLRETGVQPKVISVVKYHRERFNGSGKPFGLAGEKIPFLARLASVSTAYDLMLYPIRGNKTPQSPSQATKLLYDQKGRAFQEELVIEFIEAMGLYPLGTLVKLSSGERAVVVKQNEGRRLKPSVLVLDSDESLTAKPGRTIDLSENLQITIVEDLPAQAGLEAGSYTEVFEDAFKTLISIEGNGKGSKTSFVSRIFSREN
;
A
#
# COMPACT_ATOMS: atom_id res chain seq x y z
N MET A 1 -22.80 0.40 9.91
CA MET A 1 -21.59 0.83 10.65
C MET A 1 -20.48 0.95 9.61
N SER A 2 -19.72 2.03 9.60
CA SER A 2 -18.57 2.22 8.72
C SER A 2 -17.59 1.07 8.92
N GLU A 3 -17.10 0.45 7.84
CA GLU A 3 -16.09 -0.62 7.89
C GLU A 3 -14.76 -0.14 8.49
N LEU A 4 -14.62 1.15 8.68
CA LEU A 4 -13.44 1.82 9.24
C LEU A 4 -13.86 2.61 10.49
N GLU A 5 -13.15 2.42 11.59
CA GLU A 5 -13.43 3.05 12.90
C GLU A 5 -13.08 4.55 12.94
N ARG A 6 -13.14 5.22 11.78
CA ARG A 6 -12.91 6.66 11.65
C ARG A 6 -14.21 7.34 11.32
N VAL A 7 -14.54 8.36 12.09
CA VAL A 7 -15.75 9.15 11.93
C VAL A 7 -15.37 10.52 11.38
N LYS A 8 -15.98 10.86 10.23
CA LYS A 8 -15.90 12.21 9.70
C LYS A 8 -16.70 13.15 10.61
N THR A 9 -16.03 14.09 11.25
CA THR A 9 -16.56 14.96 12.29
C THR A 9 -16.35 16.42 11.89
N ASN A 10 -17.39 17.22 11.92
CA ASN A 10 -17.27 18.66 11.70
C ASN A 10 -16.45 19.31 12.81
N VAL A 11 -15.68 20.35 12.49
CA VAL A 11 -14.83 21.03 13.47
C VAL A 11 -15.60 21.60 14.65
N GLU A 12 -16.88 21.97 14.45
CA GLU A 12 -17.78 22.46 15.50
C GLU A 12 -18.19 21.38 16.52
N GLU A 13 -18.12 20.12 16.12
CA GLU A 13 -18.48 18.96 16.97
C GLU A 13 -17.27 18.40 17.74
N LEU A 14 -16.06 18.93 17.47
CA LEU A 14 -14.85 18.44 18.10
C LEU A 14 -14.78 18.76 19.59
N LYS A 15 -14.25 17.81 20.34
CA LYS A 15 -14.02 17.94 21.80
C LYS A 15 -12.59 17.55 22.14
N THR A 16 -12.13 18.07 23.27
CA THR A 16 -10.88 17.60 23.89
C THR A 16 -11.00 16.10 24.21
N GLY A 17 -9.91 15.37 24.00
CA GLY A 17 -9.91 13.92 24.10
C GLY A 17 -10.19 13.17 22.81
N MET A 18 -10.64 13.83 21.74
CA MET A 18 -10.76 13.23 20.43
C MET A 18 -9.40 13.12 19.73
N HIS A 19 -9.16 11.98 19.09
CA HIS A 19 -7.95 11.77 18.32
C HIS A 19 -8.21 12.08 16.84
N VAL A 20 -7.66 13.19 16.36
CA VAL A 20 -7.70 13.55 14.95
C VAL A 20 -6.73 12.66 14.18
N SER A 21 -7.22 11.87 13.27
CA SER A 21 -6.43 10.93 12.47
C SER A 21 -6.12 11.44 11.06
N ALA A 22 -6.99 12.32 10.51
CA ALA A 22 -6.76 12.99 9.24
C ALA A 22 -7.52 14.32 9.18
N LEU A 23 -7.11 15.20 8.29
CA LEU A 23 -7.72 16.50 8.03
C LEU A 23 -8.43 16.50 6.67
N ASP A 24 -9.28 17.49 6.43
CA ASP A 24 -9.94 17.74 5.13
C ASP A 24 -8.94 18.20 4.05
N ARG A 25 -7.70 18.46 4.43
CA ARG A 25 -6.60 18.94 3.58
C ARG A 25 -5.27 18.27 3.92
N PRO A 26 -4.27 18.34 3.04
CA PRO A 26 -2.94 17.81 3.35
C PRO A 26 -2.35 18.43 4.62
N TRP A 27 -1.79 17.61 5.51
CA TRP A 27 -1.14 18.06 6.74
C TRP A 27 -0.04 19.10 6.49
N SER A 28 0.64 19.02 5.33
CA SER A 28 1.68 19.95 4.92
C SER A 28 1.19 21.39 4.73
N GLN A 29 -0.13 21.59 4.59
CA GLN A 29 -0.76 22.91 4.46
C GLN A 29 -1.23 23.46 5.82
N THR A 30 -0.86 22.82 6.91
CA THR A 30 -1.29 23.19 8.26
C THR A 30 -0.10 23.25 9.21
N SER A 31 -0.26 23.94 10.34
CA SER A 31 0.74 23.98 11.41
C SER A 31 0.66 22.78 12.37
N PHE A 32 -0.26 21.84 12.11
CA PHE A 32 -0.41 20.66 12.94
C PHE A 32 0.67 19.62 12.67
N PRO A 33 0.94 18.72 13.66
CA PRO A 33 1.81 17.58 13.42
C PRO A 33 1.30 16.77 12.22
N LEU A 34 2.21 16.35 11.35
CA LEU A 34 1.91 15.65 10.10
C LEU A 34 1.34 14.24 10.29
N GLN A 35 0.80 13.96 11.45
CA GLN A 35 0.18 12.71 11.85
C GLN A 35 -0.93 13.00 12.86
N GLY A 36 -1.84 12.02 13.01
CA GLY A 36 -2.92 12.13 13.97
C GLY A 36 -2.44 12.51 15.37
N PHE A 37 -3.21 13.33 16.05
CA PHE A 37 -2.92 13.78 17.41
C PHE A 37 -4.17 13.82 18.25
N LEU A 38 -4.00 13.70 19.57
CA LEU A 38 -5.06 13.86 20.54
C LEU A 38 -5.29 15.34 20.80
N ILE A 39 -6.52 15.81 20.68
CA ILE A 39 -6.89 17.19 21.04
C ILE A 39 -6.81 17.33 22.56
N ARG A 40 -5.89 18.15 23.05
CA ARG A 40 -5.64 18.33 24.49
C ARG A 40 -6.12 19.66 25.03
N SER A 41 -6.38 20.65 24.17
CA SER A 41 -6.69 21.99 24.58
C SER A 41 -7.71 22.69 23.69
N LYS A 42 -8.43 23.69 24.25
CA LYS A 42 -9.32 24.57 23.50
C LYS A 42 -8.59 25.35 22.40
N ARG A 43 -7.28 25.62 22.59
CA ARG A 43 -6.47 26.30 21.57
C ARG A 43 -6.27 25.45 20.32
N GLU A 44 -6.12 24.13 20.48
CA GLU A 44 -6.03 23.20 19.35
C GLU A 44 -7.37 23.07 18.62
N LEU A 45 -8.51 23.10 19.35
CA LEU A 45 -9.84 23.15 18.74
C LEU A 45 -10.03 24.39 17.88
N GLN A 46 -9.67 25.57 18.40
CA GLN A 46 -9.75 26.83 17.66
C GLN A 46 -8.84 26.81 16.44
N ALA A 47 -7.62 26.28 16.57
CA ALA A 47 -6.71 26.16 15.45
C ALA A 47 -7.24 25.23 14.36
N LEU A 48 -7.89 24.09 14.72
CA LEU A 48 -8.56 23.21 13.77
C LEU A 48 -9.72 23.92 13.07
N SER A 49 -10.58 24.61 13.81
CA SER A 49 -11.72 25.35 13.26
C SER A 49 -11.34 26.50 12.33
N SER A 50 -10.14 27.08 12.51
CA SER A 50 -9.67 28.15 11.63
C SER A 50 -9.10 27.65 10.30
N VAL A 51 -8.75 26.35 10.20
CA VAL A 51 -8.03 25.78 9.06
C VAL A 51 -8.86 24.72 8.34
N CYS A 52 -9.66 23.93 9.06
CA CYS A 52 -10.42 22.80 8.53
C CYS A 52 -11.93 23.05 8.62
N GLN A 53 -12.70 22.39 7.74
CA GLN A 53 -14.16 22.31 7.84
C GLN A 53 -14.58 21.04 8.60
N TYR A 54 -13.85 19.94 8.37
CA TYR A 54 -14.05 18.67 9.04
C TYR A 54 -12.71 17.95 9.22
N VAL A 55 -12.72 17.00 10.13
CA VAL A 55 -11.57 16.12 10.38
C VAL A 55 -12.05 14.66 10.50
N TYR A 56 -11.13 13.73 10.42
CA TYR A 56 -11.42 12.32 10.73
C TYR A 56 -10.97 12.02 12.15
N VAL A 57 -11.92 11.62 12.99
CA VAL A 57 -11.69 11.22 14.38
C VAL A 57 -11.56 9.70 14.44
N ASP A 58 -10.45 9.23 14.98
CA ASP A 58 -10.24 7.83 15.32
C ASP A 58 -10.85 7.57 16.69
N VAL A 59 -11.97 6.87 16.69
CA VAL A 59 -12.72 6.61 17.94
C VAL A 59 -11.93 5.72 18.90
N THR A 60 -11.14 4.78 18.39
CA THR A 60 -10.35 3.85 19.21
C THR A 60 -9.18 4.50 19.93
N LYS A 61 -8.62 5.57 19.34
CA LYS A 61 -7.51 6.34 19.93
C LYS A 61 -8.00 7.54 20.75
N SER A 62 -9.29 7.85 20.68
CA SER A 62 -9.90 8.94 21.44
C SER A 62 -10.04 8.56 22.92
N ARG A 63 -9.78 9.53 23.80
CA ARG A 63 -9.92 9.38 25.25
C ARG A 63 -11.06 10.28 25.69
N PHE A 64 -12.26 9.72 25.77
CA PHE A 64 -13.43 10.44 26.29
C PHE A 64 -13.39 10.42 27.81
N SER A 65 -13.59 11.58 28.42
CA SER A 65 -13.74 11.71 29.87
C SER A 65 -15.10 11.21 30.38
N ASP A 66 -16.09 11.06 29.48
CA ASP A 66 -17.46 10.63 29.77
C ASP A 66 -17.91 9.57 28.77
N GLU A 67 -18.58 8.51 29.24
CA GLU A 67 -19.16 7.44 28.41
C GLU A 67 -20.16 7.95 27.36
N ASP A 68 -20.82 9.08 27.60
CA ASP A 68 -21.73 9.76 26.68
C ASP A 68 -21.10 10.29 25.40
N GLY A 69 -19.79 10.52 25.38
CA GLY A 69 -19.08 11.09 24.22
C GLY A 69 -18.96 10.12 23.04
N ALA A 70 -18.72 8.85 23.33
CA ALA A 70 -18.57 7.81 22.31
C ALA A 70 -19.93 7.46 21.68
N GLU A 71 -21.00 7.38 22.47
CA GLU A 71 -22.32 6.99 22.00
C GLU A 71 -22.98 8.05 21.10
N LYS A 72 -22.69 9.35 21.32
CA LYS A 72 -23.19 10.45 20.48
C LYS A 72 -22.51 10.50 19.09
N LEU A 73 -21.21 10.16 19.00
CA LEU A 73 -20.51 10.06 17.72
C LEU A 73 -21.06 8.91 16.85
N PHE A 74 -21.42 7.79 17.48
CA PHE A 74 -22.08 6.69 16.78
C PHE A 74 -23.50 7.02 16.31
N LYS A 75 -24.23 7.85 17.06
CA LYS A 75 -25.61 8.24 16.70
C LYS A 75 -25.69 9.34 15.64
N SER A 76 -24.70 10.22 15.52
CA SER A 76 -24.67 11.28 14.50
C SER A 76 -24.39 10.74 13.09
N SER A 77 -23.66 9.62 12.96
CA SER A 77 -23.40 8.97 11.67
C SER A 77 -24.61 8.22 11.09
N THR A 78 -25.68 8.02 11.85
CA THR A 78 -26.90 7.29 11.42
C THR A 78 -28.07 8.18 10.99
N ASN A 79 -28.00 9.50 11.20
CA ASN A 79 -29.13 10.42 10.97
C ASN A 79 -29.09 11.21 9.65
N GLY A 80 -28.28 10.80 8.68
CA GLY A 80 -28.18 11.41 7.36
C GLY A 80 -28.86 10.58 6.25
N SER A 81 -30.12 10.16 6.40
CA SER A 81 -30.85 9.57 5.28
C SER A 81 -32.34 9.86 5.37
N SER A 82 -32.78 10.68 4.43
CA SER A 82 -34.17 11.10 4.20
C SER A 82 -35.08 9.92 3.83
N LYS A 83 -36.31 10.00 4.34
CA LYS A 83 -37.43 9.07 4.14
C LYS A 83 -37.83 8.96 2.66
N SER A 84 -37.87 7.75 2.14
CA SER A 84 -38.82 7.31 1.14
C SER A 84 -39.12 5.83 1.31
N GLY A 85 -40.38 5.47 1.20
CA GLY A 85 -41.03 4.26 1.71
C GLY A 85 -40.71 2.95 0.97
N PRO A 86 -41.35 1.84 1.39
CA PRO A 86 -40.80 0.50 1.23
C PRO A 86 -41.21 -0.18 -0.08
N SER A 87 -40.27 -0.77 -0.79
CA SER A 87 -40.55 -1.89 -1.67
C SER A 87 -39.89 -3.14 -1.10
N LYS A 88 -40.73 -4.14 -0.86
CA LYS A 88 -40.32 -5.49 -0.45
C LYS A 88 -39.72 -6.20 -1.65
N ASP A 89 -38.42 -6.49 -1.59
CA ASP A 89 -37.87 -7.61 -2.33
C ASP A 89 -36.66 -8.18 -1.61
N SER A 90 -36.76 -9.46 -1.35
CA SER A 90 -35.78 -10.47 -0.92
C SER A 90 -34.41 -9.98 -0.44
N VAL A 91 -34.28 -9.86 0.88
CA VAL A 91 -33.00 -9.68 1.59
C VAL A 91 -32.14 -10.94 1.42
N ARG A 92 -31.21 -10.92 0.48
CA ARG A 92 -30.05 -11.81 0.49
C ARG A 92 -29.24 -11.49 1.76
N LYS A 93 -29.02 -12.51 2.60
CA LYS A 93 -28.22 -12.42 3.82
C LYS A 93 -26.91 -11.66 3.54
N SER A 94 -26.76 -10.48 4.12
CA SER A 94 -25.54 -9.69 4.03
C SER A 94 -24.40 -10.50 4.65
N SER A 95 -23.30 -10.60 3.93
CA SER A 95 -22.04 -11.11 4.47
C SER A 95 -21.66 -10.28 5.69
N LYS A 96 -21.18 -10.93 6.77
CA LYS A 96 -20.67 -10.24 7.96
C LYS A 96 -19.72 -9.11 7.54
N PRO A 97 -19.83 -7.92 8.13
CA PRO A 97 -18.89 -6.83 7.85
C PRO A 97 -17.46 -7.30 8.16
N LEU A 98 -16.49 -6.83 7.37
CA LEU A 98 -15.07 -7.11 7.60
C LEU A 98 -14.65 -6.60 8.98
N SER A 99 -14.05 -7.48 9.79
CA SER A 99 -13.51 -7.11 11.09
C SER A 99 -12.17 -6.41 10.89
N VAL A 100 -12.15 -5.10 11.09
CA VAL A 100 -10.93 -4.29 11.13
C VAL A 100 -10.49 -4.15 12.58
N ASN A 101 -9.27 -4.59 12.91
CA ASN A 101 -8.70 -4.47 14.25
C ASN A 101 -7.22 -4.05 14.13
N ARG A 102 -6.93 -2.75 14.26
CA ARG A 102 -5.59 -2.17 14.10
C ARG A 102 -4.57 -2.68 15.12
N GLU A 103 -5.01 -3.21 16.26
CA GLU A 103 -4.11 -3.79 17.26
C GLU A 103 -3.71 -5.23 16.93
N ARG A 104 -4.33 -5.85 15.92
CA ARG A 104 -4.07 -7.25 15.54
C ARG A 104 -2.61 -7.52 15.23
N TYR A 105 -1.92 -6.57 14.62
CA TYR A 105 -0.52 -6.71 14.24
C TYR A 105 0.32 -5.63 14.90
N LYS A 106 1.39 -6.04 15.58
CA LYS A 106 2.34 -5.10 16.19
C LYS A 106 2.96 -4.19 15.12
N SER A 107 3.13 -2.92 15.45
CA SER A 107 3.92 -2.02 14.62
C SER A 107 5.37 -2.52 14.55
N ILE A 108 5.93 -2.54 13.33
CA ILE A 108 7.30 -2.98 13.08
C ILE A 108 8.02 -1.83 12.38
N THR A 109 8.80 -1.09 13.14
CA THR A 109 9.56 0.08 12.70
C THR A 109 11.06 -0.14 12.66
N THR A 110 11.49 -1.33 13.07
CA THR A 110 12.92 -1.69 13.05
C THR A 110 13.40 -1.96 11.63
N LEU A 111 14.66 -1.62 11.35
CA LEU A 111 15.34 -2.06 10.15
C LEU A 111 15.30 -3.60 10.09
N PRO A 112 15.05 -4.18 8.90
CA PRO A 112 15.00 -5.63 8.79
C PRO A 112 16.43 -6.21 8.94
N LYS A 113 16.55 -7.28 9.72
CA LYS A 113 17.82 -8.02 9.83
C LYS A 113 18.15 -8.71 8.51
N GLN A 114 19.44 -8.97 8.25
CA GLN A 114 19.90 -9.71 7.09
C GLN A 114 19.10 -10.99 6.82
N ASN A 115 18.85 -11.76 7.88
CA ASN A 115 18.11 -13.02 7.78
C ASN A 115 16.66 -12.82 7.31
N ASP A 116 16.01 -11.73 7.75
CA ASP A 116 14.62 -11.41 7.36
C ASP A 116 14.54 -10.99 5.90
N LEU A 117 15.53 -10.24 5.43
CA LEU A 117 15.68 -9.86 4.04
C LEU A 117 15.93 -11.08 3.14
N ASN A 118 16.84 -11.96 3.56
CA ASN A 118 17.12 -13.21 2.86
C ASN A 118 15.88 -14.10 2.73
N LYS A 119 15.12 -14.21 3.83
CA LYS A 119 13.86 -14.97 3.84
C LYS A 119 12.81 -14.33 2.93
N ALA A 120 12.65 -13.00 2.99
CA ALA A 120 11.70 -12.28 2.15
C ALA A 120 12.04 -12.45 0.66
N ALA A 121 13.29 -12.24 0.27
CA ALA A 121 13.75 -12.40 -1.10
C ALA A 121 13.56 -13.85 -1.62
N SER A 122 13.95 -14.86 -0.82
CA SER A 122 13.72 -16.26 -1.15
C SER A 122 12.23 -16.59 -1.29
N SER A 123 11.40 -15.99 -0.43
CA SER A 123 9.94 -16.14 -0.48
C SER A 123 9.39 -15.55 -1.78
N LEU A 124 9.78 -14.34 -2.16
CA LEU A 124 9.32 -13.71 -3.39
C LEU A 124 9.78 -14.43 -4.66
N ALA A 125 11.02 -14.93 -4.70
CA ALA A 125 11.50 -15.76 -5.81
C ALA A 125 10.66 -17.05 -5.94
N ARG A 126 10.33 -17.69 -4.83
CA ARG A 126 9.46 -18.87 -4.80
C ARG A 126 8.04 -18.54 -5.27
N ILE A 127 7.48 -17.40 -4.82
CA ILE A 127 6.16 -16.92 -5.26
C ILE A 127 6.15 -16.68 -6.76
N THR A 128 7.17 -16.00 -7.31
CA THR A 128 7.26 -15.75 -8.76
C THR A 128 7.28 -17.05 -9.56
N LYS A 129 8.07 -18.06 -9.10
CA LYS A 129 8.09 -19.38 -9.73
C LYS A 129 6.74 -20.07 -9.67
N SER A 130 6.06 -20.05 -8.52
CA SER A 130 4.72 -20.64 -8.36
C SER A 130 3.69 -19.91 -9.22
N LEU A 131 3.75 -18.56 -9.32
CA LEU A 131 2.85 -17.78 -10.18
C LEU A 131 3.03 -18.15 -11.67
N LYS A 132 4.27 -18.36 -12.13
CA LYS A 132 4.53 -18.81 -13.49
C LYS A 132 3.89 -20.18 -13.75
N SER A 133 3.97 -21.11 -12.79
CA SER A 133 3.29 -22.41 -12.89
C SER A 133 1.76 -22.24 -12.93
N ILE A 134 1.20 -21.52 -11.97
CA ILE A 134 -0.25 -21.23 -11.91
C ILE A 134 -0.75 -20.61 -13.22
N HIS A 135 -0.01 -19.66 -13.78
CA HIS A 135 -0.35 -19.05 -15.06
C HIS A 135 -0.28 -20.03 -16.23
N ASN A 136 0.69 -20.94 -16.24
CA ASN A 136 0.75 -21.98 -17.28
C ASN A 136 -0.45 -22.94 -17.19
N ASP A 137 -0.85 -23.32 -15.97
CA ASP A 137 -2.03 -24.17 -15.74
C ASP A 137 -3.31 -23.48 -16.24
N ILE A 138 -3.48 -22.19 -15.90
CA ILE A 138 -4.61 -21.38 -16.39
C ILE A 138 -4.61 -21.30 -17.92
N ARG A 139 -3.44 -21.07 -18.56
CA ARG A 139 -3.32 -21.03 -20.02
C ARG A 139 -3.69 -22.36 -20.69
N ALA A 140 -3.33 -23.47 -20.06
CA ALA A 140 -3.64 -24.80 -20.53
C ALA A 140 -5.10 -25.20 -20.30
N GLY A 141 -5.93 -24.35 -19.66
CA GLY A 141 -7.29 -24.69 -19.25
C GLY A 141 -7.36 -25.77 -18.17
N ALA A 142 -6.25 -26.00 -17.48
CA ALA A 142 -6.17 -26.99 -16.41
C ALA A 142 -6.86 -26.48 -15.13
N THR A 143 -7.44 -27.41 -14.36
CA THR A 143 -7.92 -27.10 -13.00
C THR A 143 -6.75 -26.61 -12.14
N LEU A 144 -6.91 -25.47 -11.52
CA LEU A 144 -5.88 -24.88 -10.70
C LEU A 144 -5.70 -25.65 -9.41
N ASP A 145 -4.48 -26.05 -9.09
CA ASP A 145 -4.22 -26.65 -7.79
C ASP A 145 -4.42 -25.59 -6.69
N GLU A 146 -5.56 -25.69 -5.99
CA GLU A 146 -5.91 -24.78 -4.90
C GLU A 146 -4.84 -24.78 -3.80
N HIS A 147 -4.17 -25.90 -3.56
CA HIS A 147 -3.09 -26.01 -2.59
C HIS A 147 -1.90 -25.12 -2.99
N THR A 148 -1.48 -25.14 -4.25
CA THR A 148 -0.40 -24.30 -4.77
C THR A 148 -0.73 -22.82 -4.70
N LEU A 149 -1.97 -22.42 -5.06
CA LEU A 149 -2.42 -21.02 -4.93
C LEU A 149 -2.46 -20.56 -3.47
N ASN A 150 -3.00 -21.40 -2.58
CA ASN A 150 -3.06 -21.12 -1.15
C ASN A 150 -1.65 -21.02 -0.55
N ALA A 151 -0.76 -21.96 -0.82
CA ALA A 151 0.61 -21.95 -0.33
C ALA A 151 1.38 -20.71 -0.83
N THR A 152 1.18 -20.31 -2.10
CA THR A 152 1.80 -19.13 -2.67
C THR A 152 1.35 -17.84 -1.95
N SER A 153 0.05 -17.71 -1.73
CA SER A 153 -0.50 -16.54 -1.03
C SER A 153 -0.15 -16.53 0.47
N ASP A 154 -0.10 -17.69 1.13
CA ASP A 154 0.32 -17.81 2.53
C ASP A 154 1.75 -17.32 2.73
N VAL A 155 2.66 -17.68 1.82
CA VAL A 155 4.05 -17.21 1.87
C VAL A 155 4.14 -15.68 1.76
N LEU A 156 3.35 -15.04 0.89
CA LEU A 156 3.34 -13.60 0.74
C LEU A 156 2.73 -12.91 1.97
N VAL A 157 1.58 -13.40 2.44
CA VAL A 157 0.91 -12.88 3.63
C VAL A 157 1.82 -12.99 4.86
N ASP A 158 2.43 -14.16 5.06
CA ASP A 158 3.38 -14.40 6.16
C ASP A 158 4.58 -13.44 6.11
N ALA A 159 5.16 -13.22 4.93
CA ALA A 159 6.27 -12.29 4.75
C ALA A 159 5.86 -10.86 5.14
N VAL A 160 4.70 -10.38 4.67
CA VAL A 160 4.21 -9.03 5.00
C VAL A 160 3.77 -8.90 6.45
N VAL A 161 3.12 -9.92 7.02
CA VAL A 161 2.66 -9.87 8.41
C VAL A 161 3.81 -9.88 9.40
N LYS A 162 4.81 -10.75 9.18
CA LYS A 162 5.95 -10.93 10.10
C LYS A 162 7.03 -9.88 9.91
N THR A 163 7.35 -9.53 8.66
CA THR A 163 8.46 -8.63 8.32
C THR A 163 8.10 -7.69 7.16
N PRO A 164 7.14 -6.74 7.36
CA PRO A 164 6.63 -5.89 6.29
C PRO A 164 7.74 -5.07 5.61
N THR A 165 8.70 -4.57 6.37
CA THR A 165 9.85 -3.81 5.85
C THR A 165 10.71 -4.68 4.92
N ALA A 166 10.99 -5.94 5.30
CA ALA A 166 11.76 -6.85 4.47
C ALA A 166 10.98 -7.26 3.20
N ALA A 167 9.66 -7.51 3.32
CA ALA A 167 8.80 -7.81 2.18
C ALA A 167 8.73 -6.63 1.19
N PHE A 168 8.67 -5.41 1.72
CA PHE A 168 8.70 -4.18 0.93
C PHE A 168 9.99 -4.08 0.10
N TRP A 169 11.14 -4.20 0.76
CA TRP A 169 12.44 -4.17 0.09
C TRP A 169 12.57 -5.26 -0.96
N ALA A 170 12.19 -6.48 -0.61
CA ALA A 170 12.26 -7.61 -1.53
C ALA A 170 11.37 -7.39 -2.78
N ALA A 171 10.19 -6.76 -2.63
CA ALA A 171 9.32 -6.43 -3.75
C ALA A 171 9.92 -5.34 -4.67
N LEU A 172 10.66 -4.38 -4.12
CA LEU A 172 11.35 -3.35 -4.91
C LEU A 172 12.53 -3.91 -5.69
N LEU A 173 13.27 -4.87 -5.10
CA LEU A 173 14.48 -5.46 -5.67
C LEU A 173 14.21 -6.53 -6.75
N GLN A 174 12.96 -6.84 -7.06
CA GLN A 174 12.63 -7.76 -8.15
C GLN A 174 13.10 -7.21 -9.50
N LYS A 175 13.89 -8.00 -10.23
CA LYS A 175 14.40 -7.61 -11.57
C LYS A 175 13.26 -7.35 -12.55
N HIS A 176 13.43 -6.32 -13.37
CA HIS A 176 12.40 -5.78 -14.27
C HIS A 176 12.04 -6.65 -15.49
N HIS A 177 12.55 -7.89 -15.61
CA HIS A 177 12.38 -8.69 -16.82
C HIS A 177 10.95 -9.20 -17.07
N ASP A 178 10.11 -9.31 -16.03
CA ASP A 178 8.74 -9.82 -16.14
C ASP A 178 7.71 -8.78 -15.62
N GLY A 179 7.47 -7.71 -16.37
CA GLY A 179 6.67 -6.54 -15.94
C GLY A 179 5.29 -6.86 -15.35
N ILE A 180 4.63 -7.95 -15.80
CA ILE A 180 3.30 -8.35 -15.30
C ILE A 180 3.42 -8.95 -13.90
N TYR A 181 4.35 -9.88 -13.69
CA TYR A 181 4.55 -10.54 -12.39
C TYR A 181 5.02 -9.54 -11.34
N ASN A 182 5.96 -8.68 -11.70
CA ASN A 182 6.48 -7.65 -10.81
C ASN A 182 5.40 -6.66 -10.40
N HIS A 183 4.56 -6.21 -11.35
CA HIS A 183 3.42 -5.35 -11.04
C HIS A 183 2.44 -6.04 -10.08
N GLY A 184 2.04 -7.27 -10.38
CA GLY A 184 1.13 -8.04 -9.53
C GLY A 184 1.69 -8.21 -8.11
N LEU A 185 2.97 -8.57 -8.00
CA LEU A 185 3.63 -8.80 -6.72
C LEU A 185 3.81 -7.53 -5.89
N ARG A 186 4.26 -6.42 -6.50
CA ARG A 186 4.34 -5.13 -5.81
C ARG A 186 2.96 -4.64 -5.37
N ALA A 187 1.98 -4.61 -6.28
CA ALA A 187 0.63 -4.18 -5.95
C ALA A 187 0.00 -5.04 -4.83
N ALA A 188 0.24 -6.36 -4.82
CA ALA A 188 -0.18 -7.24 -3.72
C ALA A 188 0.53 -6.89 -2.42
N THR A 189 1.85 -6.64 -2.45
CA THR A 189 2.61 -6.24 -1.26
C THR A 189 2.09 -4.92 -0.69
N TRP A 190 1.83 -3.90 -1.52
CA TRP A 190 1.26 -2.62 -1.08
C TRP A 190 -0.14 -2.81 -0.46
N GLY A 191 -1.00 -3.58 -1.12
CA GLY A 191 -2.34 -3.90 -0.61
C GLY A 191 -2.30 -4.65 0.72
N LEU A 192 -1.38 -5.61 0.87
CA LEU A 192 -1.19 -6.36 2.11
C LEU A 192 -0.62 -5.51 3.24
N ILE A 193 0.32 -4.60 2.98
CA ILE A 193 0.83 -3.66 3.98
C ILE A 193 -0.30 -2.76 4.50
N CYS A 194 -1.14 -2.24 3.60
CA CYS A 194 -2.32 -1.48 3.99
C CYS A 194 -3.34 -2.34 4.76
N GLY A 195 -3.66 -3.54 4.27
CA GLY A 195 -4.57 -4.47 4.95
C GLY A 195 -4.07 -4.89 6.34
N ARG A 196 -2.75 -5.11 6.48
CA ARG A 196 -2.09 -5.35 7.77
C ARG A 196 -2.21 -4.13 8.70
N HIS A 197 -1.97 -2.92 8.18
CA HIS A 197 -2.11 -1.67 8.92
C HIS A 197 -3.53 -1.51 9.48
N MET A 198 -4.55 -1.79 8.69
CA MET A 198 -5.94 -1.81 9.12
C MET A 198 -6.29 -2.98 10.05
N GLY A 199 -5.43 -4.00 10.14
CA GLY A 199 -5.66 -5.20 10.96
C GLY A 199 -6.67 -6.17 10.36
N LEU A 200 -6.70 -6.34 9.04
CA LEU A 200 -7.50 -7.35 8.37
C LEU A 200 -7.13 -8.76 8.83
N GLU A 201 -8.10 -9.67 8.82
CA GLU A 201 -7.85 -11.08 9.13
C GLU A 201 -6.96 -11.76 8.08
N SER A 202 -6.20 -12.75 8.50
CA SER A 202 -5.30 -13.50 7.62
C SER A 202 -6.04 -14.07 6.40
N VAL A 203 -7.29 -14.52 6.57
CA VAL A 203 -8.11 -15.03 5.47
C VAL A 203 -8.47 -13.94 4.45
N GLU A 204 -8.67 -12.69 4.88
CA GLU A 204 -8.97 -11.59 3.98
C GLU A 204 -7.69 -11.07 3.30
N LEU A 205 -6.56 -11.04 4.02
CA LEU A 205 -5.25 -10.76 3.43
C LEU A 205 -4.90 -11.77 2.35
N LYS A 206 -5.16 -13.07 2.58
CA LYS A 206 -4.96 -14.14 1.59
C LYS A 206 -5.81 -13.90 0.34
N ARG A 207 -7.11 -13.64 0.50
CA ARG A 207 -8.02 -13.36 -0.63
C ARG A 207 -7.60 -12.12 -1.42
N LEU A 208 -7.17 -11.07 -0.73
CA LEU A 208 -6.63 -9.85 -1.35
C LEU A 208 -5.40 -10.17 -2.18
N ALA A 209 -4.42 -10.90 -1.60
CA ALA A 209 -3.21 -11.32 -2.30
C ALA A 209 -3.53 -12.11 -3.56
N GLN A 210 -4.34 -13.17 -3.45
CA GLN A 210 -4.75 -14.01 -4.57
C GLN A 210 -5.42 -13.19 -5.67
N GLY A 211 -6.38 -12.34 -5.31
CA GLY A 211 -7.09 -11.50 -6.27
C GLY A 211 -6.18 -10.54 -7.02
N ILE A 212 -5.23 -9.89 -6.34
CA ILE A 212 -4.29 -8.97 -6.99
C ILE A 212 -3.28 -9.75 -7.87
N LEU A 213 -2.80 -10.91 -7.42
CA LEU A 213 -1.86 -11.73 -8.19
C LEU A 213 -2.48 -12.29 -9.47
N LEU A 214 -3.79 -12.58 -9.45
CA LEU A 214 -4.52 -13.18 -10.56
C LEU A 214 -5.27 -12.17 -11.45
N LYS A 215 -5.30 -10.86 -11.10
CA LYS A 215 -6.12 -9.86 -11.80
C LYS A 215 -5.80 -9.68 -13.29
N ASP A 216 -4.56 -9.93 -13.67
CA ASP A 216 -4.06 -9.69 -15.02
C ASP A 216 -3.85 -10.98 -15.84
N VAL A 217 -4.48 -12.12 -15.45
CA VAL A 217 -4.34 -13.42 -16.15
C VAL A 217 -4.84 -13.38 -17.60
N TYR A 218 -5.68 -12.41 -17.99
CA TYR A 218 -6.07 -12.19 -19.39
C TYR A 218 -4.87 -12.06 -20.34
N ARG A 219 -3.72 -11.61 -19.82
CA ARG A 219 -2.48 -11.47 -20.61
C ARG A 219 -1.87 -12.82 -21.02
N LEU A 220 -2.37 -13.90 -20.44
CA LEU A 220 -2.00 -15.28 -20.80
C LEU A 220 -2.81 -15.81 -21.98
N SER A 221 -3.95 -15.18 -22.28
CA SER A 221 -4.75 -15.52 -23.44
C SER A 221 -3.94 -15.26 -24.72
N GLU A 222 -3.98 -16.19 -25.65
CA GLU A 222 -3.42 -16.01 -26.99
C GLU A 222 -4.23 -15.00 -27.82
N ASP A 223 -5.44 -14.70 -27.37
CA ASP A 223 -6.31 -13.72 -27.99
C ASP A 223 -5.76 -12.30 -27.78
N LYS A 224 -5.10 -11.81 -28.84
CA LYS A 224 -4.56 -10.43 -28.88
C LYS A 224 -5.64 -9.37 -29.05
N THR A 225 -6.91 -9.75 -29.11
CA THR A 225 -8.04 -8.85 -29.36
C THR A 225 -8.47 -8.06 -28.12
N VAL A 226 -7.96 -8.39 -26.92
CA VAL A 226 -8.25 -7.64 -25.70
C VAL A 226 -7.80 -6.18 -25.84
N SER A 227 -8.72 -5.34 -26.25
CA SER A 227 -8.46 -3.96 -26.66
C SER A 227 -8.65 -2.95 -25.54
N ASN A 228 -9.46 -3.26 -24.54
CA ASN A 228 -9.84 -2.31 -23.49
C ASN A 228 -9.89 -2.93 -22.08
N SER A 229 -10.02 -2.05 -21.09
CA SER A 229 -10.01 -2.41 -19.67
C SER A 229 -11.16 -3.31 -19.24
N SER A 230 -12.33 -3.17 -19.85
CA SER A 230 -13.52 -3.99 -19.52
C SER A 230 -13.33 -5.43 -19.98
N GLU A 231 -12.91 -5.60 -21.19
CA GLU A 231 -12.63 -6.88 -21.81
C GLU A 231 -11.53 -7.64 -21.06
N ALA A 232 -10.43 -6.94 -20.70
CA ALA A 232 -9.36 -7.50 -19.88
C ALA A 232 -9.87 -8.11 -18.54
N VAL A 233 -10.79 -7.44 -17.87
CA VAL A 233 -11.39 -7.94 -16.62
C VAL A 233 -12.29 -9.14 -16.89
N LEU A 234 -13.15 -9.05 -17.91
CA LEU A 234 -14.10 -10.12 -18.23
C LEU A 234 -13.37 -11.40 -18.65
N THR A 235 -12.35 -11.29 -19.51
CA THR A 235 -11.49 -12.42 -19.89
C THR A 235 -10.78 -13.03 -18.69
N SER A 236 -10.23 -12.19 -17.77
CA SER A 236 -9.62 -12.71 -16.54
C SER A 236 -10.61 -13.48 -15.67
N VAL A 237 -11.83 -12.97 -15.53
CA VAL A 237 -12.89 -13.64 -14.74
C VAL A 237 -13.31 -14.95 -15.38
N GLU A 238 -13.44 -15.01 -16.70
CA GLU A 238 -13.81 -16.20 -17.45
C GLU A 238 -12.74 -17.29 -17.28
N LEU A 239 -11.49 -16.97 -17.55
CA LEU A 239 -10.37 -17.89 -17.35
C LEU A 239 -10.33 -18.48 -15.92
N LEU A 240 -10.65 -17.67 -14.89
CA LEU A 240 -10.61 -18.13 -13.51
C LEU A 240 -11.84 -18.91 -13.07
N ARG A 241 -12.99 -18.78 -13.71
CA ARG A 241 -14.20 -19.50 -13.34
C ARG A 241 -14.09 -21.02 -13.50
N GLU A 242 -13.38 -21.44 -14.54
CA GLU A 242 -13.21 -22.86 -14.88
C GLU A 242 -12.10 -23.53 -14.04
N THR A 243 -11.29 -22.73 -13.34
CA THR A 243 -10.12 -23.24 -12.61
C THR A 243 -10.38 -23.58 -11.14
N GLY A 244 -11.61 -23.38 -10.62
CA GLY A 244 -11.96 -23.69 -9.23
C GLY A 244 -11.54 -22.60 -8.21
N VAL A 245 -11.04 -21.45 -8.65
CA VAL A 245 -10.70 -20.31 -7.74
C VAL A 245 -11.93 -19.85 -6.98
N GLN A 246 -11.77 -19.59 -5.67
CA GLN A 246 -12.86 -19.20 -4.78
C GLN A 246 -13.60 -17.94 -5.27
N PRO A 247 -14.95 -17.90 -5.22
CA PRO A 247 -15.75 -16.77 -5.70
C PRO A 247 -15.36 -15.41 -5.07
N LYS A 248 -14.91 -15.40 -3.81
CA LYS A 248 -14.45 -14.18 -3.14
C LYS A 248 -13.14 -13.63 -3.72
N VAL A 249 -12.26 -14.49 -4.20
CA VAL A 249 -11.03 -14.11 -4.93
C VAL A 249 -11.38 -13.57 -6.31
N ILE A 250 -12.25 -14.28 -7.04
CA ILE A 250 -12.77 -13.84 -8.35
C ILE A 250 -13.45 -12.47 -8.22
N SER A 251 -14.13 -12.20 -7.11
CA SER A 251 -14.74 -10.89 -6.83
C SER A 251 -13.71 -9.76 -6.80
N VAL A 252 -12.52 -9.98 -6.24
CA VAL A 252 -11.43 -8.98 -6.28
C VAL A 252 -10.98 -8.73 -7.73
N VAL A 253 -10.74 -9.80 -8.50
CA VAL A 253 -10.37 -9.70 -9.92
C VAL A 253 -11.44 -8.96 -10.72
N LYS A 254 -12.71 -9.29 -10.48
CA LYS A 254 -13.85 -8.75 -11.22
C LYS A 254 -14.05 -7.24 -11.03
N TYR A 255 -13.76 -6.72 -9.83
CA TYR A 255 -14.13 -5.36 -9.45
C TYR A 255 -12.95 -4.43 -9.14
N HIS A 256 -11.69 -4.87 -9.28
CA HIS A 256 -10.52 -4.03 -8.96
C HIS A 256 -10.38 -2.78 -9.84
N ARG A 257 -11.03 -2.73 -11.01
CA ARG A 257 -11.05 -1.56 -11.90
C ARG A 257 -12.29 -0.68 -11.75
N GLU A 258 -13.21 -1.05 -10.87
CA GLU A 258 -14.32 -0.16 -10.50
C GLU A 258 -13.78 1.09 -9.80
N ARG A 259 -14.56 2.16 -9.83
CA ARG A 259 -14.24 3.43 -9.19
C ARG A 259 -15.39 3.84 -8.28
N PHE A 260 -15.06 4.42 -7.14
CA PHE A 260 -16.01 4.69 -6.06
C PHE A 260 -17.20 5.56 -6.52
N ASN A 261 -16.99 6.44 -7.50
CA ASN A 261 -18.03 7.28 -8.12
C ASN A 261 -18.80 6.59 -9.27
N GLY A 262 -18.56 5.32 -9.55
CA GLY A 262 -19.21 4.56 -10.62
C GLY A 262 -18.62 4.78 -12.03
N SER A 263 -17.53 5.56 -12.17
CA SER A 263 -16.86 5.75 -13.47
C SER A 263 -15.97 4.58 -13.88
N GLY A 264 -15.87 3.56 -13.03
CA GLY A 264 -15.04 2.38 -13.24
C GLY A 264 -15.59 1.42 -14.28
N LYS A 265 -14.85 0.38 -14.58
CA LYS A 265 -15.15 -0.65 -15.59
C LYS A 265 -14.94 -2.05 -14.99
N PRO A 266 -15.67 -3.07 -15.46
CA PRO A 266 -16.63 -3.08 -16.57
C PRO A 266 -18.08 -2.76 -16.18
N PHE A 267 -18.46 -2.74 -14.88
CA PHE A 267 -19.86 -2.75 -14.45
C PHE A 267 -20.38 -1.38 -14.00
N GLY A 268 -19.50 -0.39 -13.79
CA GLY A 268 -19.89 0.92 -13.30
C GLY A 268 -20.47 0.91 -11.89
N LEU A 269 -20.01 -0.01 -11.03
CA LEU A 269 -20.45 -0.05 -9.64
C LEU A 269 -19.94 1.16 -8.88
N ALA A 270 -20.80 1.71 -8.01
CA ALA A 270 -20.48 2.88 -7.20
C ALA A 270 -20.54 2.56 -5.69
N GLY A 271 -19.70 3.26 -4.92
CA GLY A 271 -19.71 3.23 -3.47
C GLY A 271 -19.45 1.83 -2.89
N GLU A 272 -20.21 1.49 -1.86
CA GLU A 272 -20.10 0.21 -1.14
C GLU A 272 -20.62 -1.01 -1.94
N LYS A 273 -21.26 -0.79 -3.11
CA LYS A 273 -21.56 -1.90 -4.04
C LYS A 273 -20.30 -2.56 -4.57
N ILE A 274 -19.16 -1.85 -4.56
CA ILE A 274 -17.86 -2.42 -4.87
C ILE A 274 -17.37 -3.16 -3.63
N PRO A 275 -17.07 -4.48 -3.69
CA PRO A 275 -16.55 -5.22 -2.55
C PRO A 275 -15.30 -4.58 -1.95
N PHE A 276 -15.18 -4.57 -0.63
CA PHE A 276 -14.12 -3.88 0.09
C PHE A 276 -12.70 -4.26 -0.38
N LEU A 277 -12.42 -5.57 -0.51
CA LEU A 277 -11.10 -6.02 -0.98
C LEU A 277 -10.80 -5.58 -2.42
N ALA A 278 -11.82 -5.43 -3.27
CA ALA A 278 -11.66 -4.89 -4.62
C ALA A 278 -11.36 -3.37 -4.60
N ARG A 279 -11.97 -2.62 -3.67
CA ARG A 279 -11.64 -1.20 -3.44
C ARG A 279 -10.18 -1.03 -3.00
N LEU A 280 -9.70 -1.88 -2.07
CA LEU A 280 -8.31 -1.86 -1.62
C LEU A 280 -7.35 -2.28 -2.74
N ALA A 281 -7.67 -3.34 -3.50
CA ALA A 281 -6.90 -3.75 -4.68
C ALA A 281 -6.83 -2.64 -5.74
N SER A 282 -7.91 -1.85 -5.91
CA SER A 282 -7.95 -0.71 -6.83
C SER A 282 -6.94 0.37 -6.44
N VAL A 283 -6.85 0.72 -5.15
CA VAL A 283 -5.90 1.72 -4.63
C VAL A 283 -4.46 1.24 -4.81
N SER A 284 -4.14 0.04 -4.33
CA SER A 284 -2.77 -0.51 -4.40
C SER A 284 -2.27 -0.71 -5.83
N THR A 285 -3.14 -1.17 -6.74
CA THR A 285 -2.83 -1.33 -8.16
C THR A 285 -2.59 0.01 -8.84
N ALA A 286 -3.43 1.02 -8.55
CA ALA A 286 -3.26 2.35 -9.11
C ALA A 286 -1.96 3.00 -8.64
N TYR A 287 -1.63 2.86 -7.36
CA TYR A 287 -0.37 3.36 -6.79
C TYR A 287 0.84 2.75 -7.48
N ASP A 288 0.88 1.42 -7.64
CA ASP A 288 2.00 0.74 -8.32
C ASP A 288 2.14 1.20 -9.78
N LEU A 289 1.04 1.37 -10.51
CA LEU A 289 1.05 1.86 -11.89
C LEU A 289 1.47 3.32 -12.04
N MET A 290 1.28 4.15 -11.01
CA MET A 290 1.81 5.51 -10.99
C MET A 290 3.33 5.52 -10.82
N LEU A 291 3.85 4.66 -9.95
CA LEU A 291 5.30 4.53 -9.72
C LEU A 291 6.02 3.82 -10.87
N TYR A 292 5.41 2.75 -11.41
CA TYR A 292 6.00 1.85 -12.39
C TYR A 292 5.02 1.59 -13.54
N PRO A 293 4.89 2.52 -14.50
CA PRO A 293 4.01 2.33 -15.64
C PRO A 293 4.45 1.14 -16.51
N ILE A 294 3.51 0.25 -16.87
CA ILE A 294 3.82 -0.95 -17.66
C ILE A 294 3.88 -0.66 -19.16
N ARG A 295 3.11 0.30 -19.65
CA ARG A 295 2.99 0.63 -21.07
C ARG A 295 2.75 2.13 -21.30
N GLY A 296 3.23 2.60 -22.46
CA GLY A 296 2.96 3.94 -22.99
C GLY A 296 3.94 5.01 -22.49
N ASN A 297 3.79 6.21 -23.03
CA ASN A 297 4.63 7.39 -22.72
C ASN A 297 4.24 8.03 -21.37
N LYS A 298 3.85 7.24 -20.38
CA LYS A 298 3.54 7.78 -19.03
C LYS A 298 4.84 7.94 -18.26
N THR A 299 5.10 9.15 -17.81
CA THR A 299 6.22 9.44 -16.92
C THR A 299 5.95 8.81 -15.54
N PRO A 300 6.89 8.01 -15.02
CA PRO A 300 6.81 7.52 -13.64
C PRO A 300 6.68 8.67 -12.66
N GLN A 301 5.79 8.52 -11.69
CA GLN A 301 5.61 9.50 -10.62
C GLN A 301 6.57 9.18 -9.47
N SER A 302 6.98 10.21 -8.73
CA SER A 302 7.61 9.99 -7.43
C SER A 302 6.56 9.48 -6.41
N PRO A 303 6.98 8.83 -5.31
CA PRO A 303 6.05 8.36 -4.28
C PRO A 303 5.17 9.46 -3.71
N SER A 304 5.70 10.67 -3.47
CA SER A 304 4.88 11.79 -2.98
C SER A 304 3.88 12.29 -4.02
N GLN A 305 4.28 12.33 -5.31
CA GLN A 305 3.37 12.66 -6.41
C GLN A 305 2.26 11.63 -6.57
N ALA A 306 2.60 10.33 -6.51
CA ALA A 306 1.61 9.25 -6.56
C ALA A 306 0.64 9.32 -5.37
N THR A 307 1.14 9.58 -4.16
CA THR A 307 0.34 9.80 -2.95
C THR A 307 -0.59 11.00 -3.11
N LYS A 308 -0.09 12.13 -3.64
CA LYS A 308 -0.90 13.31 -3.93
C LYS A 308 -2.01 13.00 -4.93
N LEU A 309 -1.70 12.31 -6.03
CA LEU A 309 -2.71 11.91 -7.02
C LEU A 309 -3.79 11.02 -6.44
N LEU A 310 -3.44 10.06 -5.56
CA LEU A 310 -4.43 9.26 -4.83
C LEU A 310 -5.29 10.15 -3.93
N TYR A 311 -4.67 11.07 -3.20
CA TYR A 311 -5.37 12.00 -2.32
C TYR A 311 -6.33 12.90 -3.08
N ASP A 312 -5.94 13.44 -4.24
CA ASP A 312 -6.77 14.29 -5.10
C ASP A 312 -7.97 13.52 -5.69
N GLN A 313 -7.88 12.19 -5.76
CA GLN A 313 -8.93 11.29 -6.24
C GLN A 313 -9.78 10.67 -5.12
N LYS A 314 -9.50 10.99 -3.84
CA LYS A 314 -10.30 10.51 -2.70
C LYS A 314 -11.74 11.00 -2.79
N GLY A 315 -12.70 10.17 -2.38
CA GLY A 315 -14.13 10.47 -2.50
C GLY A 315 -14.67 10.48 -3.94
N ARG A 316 -13.81 10.32 -4.94
CA ARG A 316 -14.15 10.27 -6.37
C ARG A 316 -13.80 8.90 -6.96
N ALA A 317 -12.57 8.72 -7.45
CA ALA A 317 -12.15 7.42 -7.99
C ALA A 317 -11.95 6.37 -6.90
N PHE A 318 -11.54 6.77 -5.72
CA PHE A 318 -11.24 5.89 -4.59
C PHE A 318 -12.03 6.32 -3.34
N GLN A 319 -12.37 5.34 -2.51
CA GLN A 319 -12.98 5.60 -1.22
C GLN A 319 -12.04 6.45 -0.35
N GLU A 320 -12.56 7.53 0.23
CA GLU A 320 -11.74 8.52 0.93
C GLU A 320 -10.99 7.92 2.12
N GLU A 321 -11.70 7.18 2.99
CA GLU A 321 -11.13 6.58 4.17
C GLU A 321 -10.03 5.56 3.80
N LEU A 322 -10.24 4.83 2.71
CA LEU A 322 -9.28 3.83 2.24
C LEU A 322 -8.00 4.45 1.68
N VAL A 323 -8.12 5.59 1.01
CA VAL A 323 -6.95 6.37 0.56
C VAL A 323 -6.15 6.88 1.76
N ILE A 324 -6.82 7.37 2.80
CA ILE A 324 -6.17 7.84 4.02
C ILE A 324 -5.42 6.70 4.71
N GLU A 325 -6.07 5.53 4.90
CA GLU A 325 -5.43 4.34 5.47
C GLU A 325 -4.21 3.89 4.66
N PHE A 326 -4.34 3.93 3.33
CA PHE A 326 -3.24 3.55 2.44
C PHE A 326 -2.04 4.50 2.58
N ILE A 327 -2.29 5.82 2.59
CA ILE A 327 -1.25 6.83 2.76
C ILE A 327 -0.58 6.71 4.13
N GLU A 328 -1.35 6.42 5.18
CA GLU A 328 -0.78 6.18 6.50
C GLU A 328 0.05 4.90 6.58
N ALA A 329 -0.39 3.84 5.91
CA ALA A 329 0.36 2.59 5.88
C ALA A 329 1.68 2.71 5.13
N MET A 330 1.67 3.41 3.98
CA MET A 330 2.83 3.56 3.10
C MET A 330 3.78 4.68 3.53
N GLY A 331 3.27 5.76 4.14
CA GLY A 331 4.01 7.00 4.37
C GLY A 331 4.13 7.87 3.12
N LEU A 332 4.55 9.13 3.29
CA LEU A 332 4.77 10.05 2.17
C LEU A 332 6.07 9.72 1.42
N TYR A 333 7.09 9.31 2.15
CA TYR A 333 8.36 8.83 1.61
C TYR A 333 8.55 7.36 1.99
N PRO A 334 7.95 6.42 1.23
CA PRO A 334 8.10 4.99 1.51
C PRO A 334 9.56 4.55 1.50
N LEU A 335 9.80 3.38 2.05
CA LEU A 335 11.12 2.74 1.96
C LEU A 335 11.59 2.69 0.50
N GLY A 336 12.88 2.87 0.29
CA GLY A 336 13.43 2.88 -1.05
C GLY A 336 13.17 4.17 -1.86
N THR A 337 12.49 5.17 -1.34
CA THR A 337 12.33 6.44 -2.05
C THR A 337 13.68 7.13 -2.21
N LEU A 338 14.02 7.48 -3.44
CA LEU A 338 15.16 8.34 -3.73
C LEU A 338 14.77 9.79 -3.44
N VAL A 339 15.57 10.47 -2.63
CA VAL A 339 15.29 11.85 -2.19
C VAL A 339 16.49 12.75 -2.39
N LYS A 340 16.23 14.04 -2.55
CA LYS A 340 17.23 15.11 -2.48
C LYS A 340 17.11 15.82 -1.15
N LEU A 341 18.23 15.96 -0.45
CA LEU A 341 18.31 16.62 0.85
C LEU A 341 18.59 18.12 0.68
N SER A 342 18.29 18.92 1.73
CA SER A 342 18.60 20.34 1.75
C SER A 342 20.09 20.63 1.73
N SER A 343 20.94 19.65 2.04
CA SER A 343 22.40 19.70 1.86
C SER A 343 22.84 19.55 0.39
N GLY A 344 21.89 19.27 -0.54
CA GLY A 344 22.16 18.99 -1.95
C GLY A 344 22.46 17.52 -2.25
N GLU A 345 22.69 16.70 -1.24
CA GLU A 345 23.00 15.27 -1.37
C GLU A 345 21.78 14.46 -1.81
N ARG A 346 22.02 13.39 -2.54
CA ARG A 346 20.99 12.36 -2.82
C ARG A 346 21.03 11.31 -1.72
N ALA A 347 19.86 10.77 -1.38
CA ALA A 347 19.76 9.74 -0.35
C ALA A 347 18.60 8.78 -0.65
N VAL A 348 18.62 7.60 -0.06
CA VAL A 348 17.55 6.61 -0.12
C VAL A 348 16.89 6.49 1.24
N VAL A 349 15.57 6.49 1.29
CA VAL A 349 14.81 6.24 2.52
C VAL A 349 14.97 4.78 2.94
N VAL A 350 15.51 4.55 4.12
CA VAL A 350 15.85 3.21 4.62
C VAL A 350 15.04 2.76 5.81
N LYS A 351 14.46 3.71 6.57
CA LYS A 351 13.61 3.40 7.74
C LYS A 351 12.56 4.50 7.91
N GLN A 352 11.35 4.09 8.22
CA GLN A 352 10.28 5.00 8.63
C GLN A 352 10.37 5.26 10.13
N ASN A 353 10.21 6.52 10.54
CA ASN A 353 10.17 6.88 11.96
C ASN A 353 8.72 6.98 12.44
N GLU A 354 8.38 6.20 13.47
CA GLU A 354 7.08 6.33 14.14
C GLU A 354 6.95 7.72 14.74
N GLY A 355 5.79 8.33 14.55
CA GLY A 355 5.54 9.65 15.08
C GLY A 355 6.14 10.81 14.27
N ARG A 356 7.07 10.57 13.33
CA ARG A 356 7.70 11.61 12.47
C ARG A 356 7.86 11.11 11.04
N ARG A 357 6.78 10.69 10.39
CA ARG A 357 6.79 10.05 9.06
C ARG A 357 7.34 10.90 7.91
N LEU A 358 7.44 12.24 8.07
CA LEU A 358 8.12 13.12 7.12
C LEU A 358 9.62 13.26 7.38
N LYS A 359 10.11 12.64 8.45
CA LYS A 359 11.51 12.64 8.83
C LYS A 359 12.03 11.21 8.96
N PRO A 360 12.08 10.46 7.85
CA PRO A 360 12.61 9.09 7.85
C PRO A 360 14.12 9.09 8.12
N SER A 361 14.67 7.91 8.38
CA SER A 361 16.12 7.73 8.29
C SER A 361 16.49 7.46 6.84
N VAL A 362 17.54 8.11 6.37
CA VAL A 362 18.01 8.04 4.99
C VAL A 362 19.46 7.60 4.93
N LEU A 363 19.81 6.87 3.87
CA LEU A 363 21.18 6.53 3.51
C LEU A 363 21.64 7.49 2.43
N VAL A 364 22.64 8.31 2.72
CA VAL A 364 23.23 9.24 1.76
C VAL A 364 24.00 8.46 0.70
N LEU A 365 23.86 8.89 -0.54
CA LEU A 365 24.59 8.35 -1.68
C LEU A 365 25.75 9.29 -1.99
N ASP A 366 26.98 8.79 -1.94
CA ASP A 366 28.14 9.59 -2.33
C ASP A 366 28.06 9.94 -3.81
N SER A 367 28.02 11.21 -4.12
CA SER A 367 27.93 11.76 -5.46
C SER A 367 29.31 11.86 -6.08
N ASP A 368 29.82 10.76 -6.63
CA ASP A 368 30.69 10.89 -7.80
C ASP A 368 29.78 10.99 -9.03
N GLU A 369 30.14 11.80 -10.03
CA GLU A 369 29.39 11.97 -11.28
C GLU A 369 29.26 10.65 -12.08
N SER A 370 29.95 9.59 -11.65
CA SER A 370 29.73 8.24 -12.12
C SER A 370 28.49 7.66 -11.42
N LEU A 371 27.54 7.16 -12.20
CA LEU A 371 26.26 6.55 -11.83
C LEU A 371 26.33 5.37 -10.83
N THR A 372 27.50 5.05 -10.29
CA THR A 372 27.73 4.07 -9.21
C THR A 372 27.78 4.81 -7.88
N ALA A 373 26.61 5.14 -7.35
CA ALA A 373 26.50 5.76 -6.03
C ALA A 373 27.00 4.76 -4.96
N LYS A 374 28.17 5.05 -4.40
CA LYS A 374 28.65 4.33 -3.22
C LYS A 374 27.81 4.73 -2.02
N PRO A 375 27.35 3.77 -1.21
CA PRO A 375 26.61 4.09 -0.01
C PRO A 375 27.48 4.81 1.01
N GLY A 376 27.02 5.98 1.44
CA GLY A 376 27.68 6.82 2.43
C GLY A 376 27.14 6.61 3.86
N ARG A 377 26.91 7.68 4.58
CA ARG A 377 26.42 7.69 5.96
C ARG A 377 24.90 7.59 6.06
N THR A 378 24.40 6.98 7.12
CA THR A 378 22.97 7.03 7.47
C THR A 378 22.68 8.27 8.31
N ILE A 379 21.59 8.97 7.99
CA ILE A 379 21.11 10.13 8.74
C ILE A 379 19.68 9.86 9.21
N ASP A 380 19.42 9.96 10.51
CA ASP A 380 18.07 10.00 11.05
C ASP A 380 17.57 11.46 11.01
N LEU A 381 16.66 11.74 10.07
CA LEU A 381 16.10 13.09 9.91
C LEU A 381 15.18 13.50 11.07
N SER A 382 14.78 12.56 11.92
CA SER A 382 14.01 12.87 13.12
C SER A 382 14.86 13.48 14.22
N GLU A 383 16.14 13.17 14.25
CA GLU A 383 17.12 13.68 15.21
C GLU A 383 17.89 14.87 14.63
N ASN A 384 18.16 14.88 13.32
CA ASN A 384 18.82 15.96 12.63
C ASN A 384 17.82 17.01 12.14
N LEU A 385 17.74 18.15 12.84
CA LEU A 385 16.82 19.24 12.52
C LEU A 385 17.30 20.16 11.39
N GLN A 386 18.56 20.11 11.01
CA GLN A 386 19.16 20.98 10.00
C GLN A 386 18.98 20.44 8.58
N ILE A 387 18.84 19.11 8.43
CA ILE A 387 18.70 18.47 7.14
C ILE A 387 17.22 18.05 6.95
N THR A 388 16.68 18.40 5.78
CA THR A 388 15.30 18.04 5.39
C THR A 388 15.28 17.45 3.99
N ILE A 389 14.23 16.69 3.67
CA ILE A 389 13.94 16.28 2.30
C ILE A 389 13.34 17.49 1.57
N VAL A 390 13.96 17.89 0.46
CA VAL A 390 13.49 18.98 -0.41
C VAL A 390 12.59 18.41 -1.50
N GLU A 391 12.95 17.25 -2.05
CA GLU A 391 12.30 16.64 -3.19
C GLU A 391 12.46 15.12 -3.12
N ASP A 392 11.44 14.38 -3.54
CA ASP A 392 11.57 12.96 -3.85
C ASP A 392 11.56 12.76 -5.36
N LEU A 393 12.33 11.78 -5.80
CA LEU A 393 12.58 11.54 -7.21
C LEU A 393 11.80 10.29 -7.67
N PRO A 394 11.29 10.29 -8.93
CA PRO A 394 10.75 9.07 -9.52
C PRO A 394 11.79 7.94 -9.53
N ALA A 395 11.32 6.71 -9.43
CA ALA A 395 12.18 5.53 -9.40
C ALA A 395 13.19 5.42 -10.55
N GLN A 396 12.94 6.10 -11.67
CA GLN A 396 13.78 6.10 -12.87
C GLN A 396 14.45 7.45 -13.14
N ALA A 397 14.33 8.44 -12.26
CA ALA A 397 14.85 9.78 -12.51
C ALA A 397 16.38 9.81 -12.48
N GLY A 398 16.97 10.04 -13.64
CA GLY A 398 18.41 10.31 -13.79
C GLY A 398 19.32 9.09 -13.66
N LEU A 399 18.75 7.89 -13.75
CA LEU A 399 19.49 6.64 -13.77
C LEU A 399 19.14 5.91 -15.09
N GLU A 400 20.13 5.45 -15.83
CA GLU A 400 19.90 4.55 -16.96
C GLU A 400 19.21 3.27 -16.50
N ALA A 401 18.44 2.62 -17.37
CA ALA A 401 17.74 1.38 -17.05
C ALA A 401 18.78 0.33 -16.57
N GLY A 402 18.79 0.06 -15.29
CA GLY A 402 19.78 -0.80 -14.59
C GLY A 402 20.38 -0.17 -13.35
N SER A 403 20.78 1.11 -13.42
CA SER A 403 21.44 1.80 -12.30
C SER A 403 20.56 1.99 -11.08
N TYR A 404 19.23 2.13 -11.25
CA TYR A 404 18.31 2.26 -10.12
C TYR A 404 18.33 1.00 -9.24
N THR A 405 18.29 -0.17 -9.86
CA THR A 405 18.37 -1.45 -9.15
C THR A 405 19.72 -1.61 -8.46
N GLU A 406 20.82 -1.18 -9.10
CA GLU A 406 22.16 -1.23 -8.52
C GLU A 406 22.31 -0.29 -7.33
N VAL A 407 21.80 0.94 -7.40
CA VAL A 407 21.80 1.88 -6.27
C VAL A 407 21.02 1.30 -5.08
N PHE A 408 19.89 0.64 -5.35
CA PHE A 408 19.12 -0.02 -4.29
C PHE A 408 19.82 -1.26 -3.75
N GLU A 409 20.46 -2.05 -4.61
CA GLU A 409 21.26 -3.19 -4.18
C GLU A 409 22.40 -2.76 -3.26
N ASP A 410 23.07 -1.68 -3.59
CA ASP A 410 24.19 -1.17 -2.82
C ASP A 410 23.75 -0.46 -1.54
N ALA A 411 22.66 0.31 -1.58
CA ALA A 411 21.99 0.84 -0.39
C ALA A 411 21.58 -0.29 0.55
N PHE A 412 21.03 -1.36 0.00
CA PHE A 412 20.61 -2.54 0.71
C PHE A 412 21.81 -3.32 1.31
N LYS A 413 22.90 -3.55 0.55
CA LYS A 413 24.14 -4.16 1.05
C LYS A 413 24.73 -3.37 2.21
N THR A 414 24.68 -2.05 2.13
CA THR A 414 25.21 -1.16 3.16
C THR A 414 24.39 -1.19 4.43
N LEU A 415 23.06 -1.14 4.32
CA LEU A 415 22.17 -1.32 5.47
C LEU A 415 22.49 -2.61 6.23
N ILE A 416 22.71 -3.68 5.49
CA ILE A 416 23.08 -4.98 6.04
C ILE A 416 24.45 -4.94 6.72
N SER A 417 25.44 -4.25 6.15
CA SER A 417 26.78 -4.15 6.71
C SER A 417 26.84 -3.28 7.96
N ILE A 418 26.02 -2.24 8.03
CA ILE A 418 25.93 -1.35 9.20
C ILE A 418 25.31 -2.09 10.40
N GLU A 419 24.29 -2.90 10.20
CA GLU A 419 23.70 -3.71 11.29
C GLU A 419 24.52 -4.99 11.61
N GLY A 420 25.35 -5.44 10.66
CA GLY A 420 26.14 -6.69 10.76
C GLY A 420 27.51 -6.54 11.43
N ASN A 421 27.86 -5.43 12.09
CA ASN A 421 29.14 -5.24 12.78
C ASN A 421 29.33 -6.13 14.02
N GLY A 422 28.86 -7.37 13.90
CA GLY A 422 29.09 -8.51 14.76
C GLY A 422 29.41 -9.76 13.96
N LYS A 423 30.68 -9.92 13.49
CA LYS A 423 31.23 -11.13 12.86
C LYS A 423 30.85 -11.42 11.42
N GLY A 424 31.82 -11.21 10.58
CA GLY A 424 32.05 -11.61 9.20
C GLY A 424 31.11 -12.65 8.57
N SER A 425 30.42 -12.25 7.53
CA SER A 425 29.89 -13.15 6.53
C SER A 425 30.07 -12.53 5.14
N LYS A 426 30.90 -13.22 4.32
CA LYS A 426 31.26 -12.83 2.96
C LYS A 426 30.09 -12.93 1.98
N THR A 427 29.80 -11.86 1.26
CA THR A 427 29.51 -11.73 -0.20
C THR A 427 28.92 -12.92 -0.98
N SER A 428 27.87 -13.61 -0.54
CA SER A 428 27.39 -14.72 -1.37
C SER A 428 25.91 -14.61 -1.77
N PHE A 429 25.17 -13.66 -1.20
CA PHE A 429 23.73 -13.70 -1.26
C PHE A 429 23.12 -12.81 -2.37
N VAL A 430 23.62 -11.60 -2.53
CA VAL A 430 23.12 -10.68 -3.56
C VAL A 430 23.37 -11.25 -4.95
N SER A 431 24.54 -11.88 -5.16
CA SER A 431 24.84 -12.58 -6.41
C SER A 431 23.91 -13.76 -6.69
N ARG A 432 23.35 -14.45 -5.67
CA ARG A 432 22.42 -15.56 -5.86
C ARG A 432 20.99 -15.12 -6.24
N ILE A 433 20.55 -13.94 -5.77
CA ILE A 433 19.26 -13.37 -6.22
C ILE A 433 19.39 -12.88 -7.66
N PHE A 434 20.57 -12.39 -8.03
CA PHE A 434 20.81 -11.68 -9.27
C PHE A 434 21.58 -12.48 -10.35
N SER A 435 22.14 -13.64 -10.04
CA SER A 435 23.02 -14.41 -10.95
C SER A 435 22.44 -15.75 -11.43
N ARG A 436 21.20 -16.09 -11.16
CA ARG A 436 20.59 -17.28 -11.76
C ARG A 436 19.53 -16.90 -12.78
N GLU A 437 19.98 -16.75 -14.02
CA GLU A 437 19.43 -17.30 -15.25
C GLU A 437 20.29 -16.81 -16.41
N ASN A 438 21.26 -17.63 -16.81
CA ASN A 438 21.64 -17.81 -18.21
C ASN A 438 20.78 -18.93 -18.78
#